data_6594ca2e1cde4540fbe565026f0398c5
#
_entry.id   6594ca2e1cde4540fbe565026f0398c5
#
_cell.length_a   1.000
_cell.length_b   1.000
_cell.length_c   1.000
_cell.angle_alpha   90.00
_cell.angle_beta   90.00
_cell.angle_gamma   90.00
#
_symmetry.space_group_name_H-M   'P 1'
#
loop_
_entity.id
_entity.type
_entity.pdbx_description
1 polymer ?
#
loop_
_entity_poly.entity_id
_entity_poly.type
_entity_poly.pdbx_seq_one_letter_code
_entity_poly.pdbx_strand_id
1 'polypeptide(L)'
;MDTYQKMETVQAEQWNKLGDVKEAGVQKYEQTKDGWLRNSNRNRSGNRVRQGDYIVKAYDIQTDSTVYYLVPKEDFESNWSKVKNPEWEGDGDAYVPA
;
A
#
# COMPACT_ATOMS: atom_id res chain seq x y z
N MET A 1 0.34 -17.21 30.02
CA MET A 1 -0.54 -16.39 29.20
C MET A 1 -0.03 -16.37 27.76
N ASP A 2 -0.83 -16.88 26.90
CA ASP A 2 -0.38 -17.02 25.51
C ASP A 2 -0.53 -15.71 24.77
N THR A 3 0.55 -15.28 24.20
CA THR A 3 0.52 -14.09 23.36
C THR A 3 0.18 -14.51 21.95
N TYR A 4 -0.97 -14.11 21.50
CA TYR A 4 -1.34 -14.31 20.11
C TYR A 4 -0.61 -13.30 19.26
N GLN A 5 0.34 -13.77 18.49
CA GLN A 5 0.78 -12.99 17.36
C GLN A 5 -0.17 -13.26 16.22
N LYS A 6 -1.08 -12.35 16.03
CA LYS A 6 -1.91 -12.39 14.86
C LYS A 6 -1.02 -12.11 13.65
N MET A 7 -0.88 -13.07 12.77
CA MET A 7 -0.18 -12.84 11.52
C MET A 7 -1.03 -11.91 10.67
N GLU A 8 -0.62 -10.66 10.64
CA GLU A 8 -1.26 -9.65 9.82
C GLU A 8 -0.79 -9.81 8.37
N THR A 9 -1.73 -10.07 7.48
CA THR A 9 -1.43 -10.10 6.06
C THR A 9 -1.97 -8.83 5.44
N VAL A 10 -1.12 -8.12 4.71
CA VAL A 10 -1.53 -6.92 4.01
C VAL A 10 -1.43 -7.14 2.51
N GLN A 11 -2.26 -6.43 1.78
CA GLN A 11 -2.22 -6.41 0.33
C GLN A 11 -1.53 -5.13 -0.12
N ALA A 12 -0.53 -5.27 -0.99
CA ALA A 12 0.24 -4.12 -1.44
C ALA A 12 0.72 -4.32 -2.87
N GLU A 13 0.97 -3.21 -3.55
CA GLU A 13 1.58 -3.20 -4.87
C GLU A 13 2.68 -2.18 -4.90
N GLN A 14 3.76 -2.52 -5.59
CA GLN A 14 4.86 -1.58 -5.81
C GLN A 14 4.51 -0.65 -6.96
N TRP A 15 4.65 0.65 -6.70
CA TRP A 15 4.39 1.67 -7.71
C TRP A 15 5.71 2.07 -8.37
N ASN A 16 5.75 2.07 -9.69
CA ASN A 16 6.96 2.42 -10.44
C ASN A 16 6.74 3.56 -11.42
N LYS A 17 5.52 3.74 -11.89
CA LYS A 17 5.20 4.76 -12.89
C LYS A 17 3.72 5.09 -12.85
N LEU A 18 3.37 6.19 -13.47
CA LEU A 18 1.98 6.56 -13.65
C LEU A 18 1.22 5.47 -14.40
N GLY A 19 0.04 5.14 -13.92
CA GLY A 19 -0.76 4.05 -14.42
C GLY A 19 -0.67 2.78 -13.59
N ASP A 20 0.35 2.63 -12.77
CA ASP A 20 0.44 1.52 -11.83
C ASP A 20 -0.55 1.74 -10.69
N VAL A 21 -1.03 0.65 -10.11
CA VAL A 21 -1.97 0.67 -8.99
C VAL A 21 -3.16 1.60 -9.25
N LYS A 22 -3.86 1.33 -10.36
CA LYS A 22 -4.95 2.20 -10.83
C LYS A 22 -6.03 2.44 -9.81
N GLU A 23 -6.35 1.45 -9.02
CA GLU A 23 -7.41 1.53 -8.04
C GLU A 23 -7.11 2.52 -6.91
N ALA A 24 -5.86 2.82 -6.68
CA ALA A 24 -5.47 3.79 -5.67
C ALA A 24 -5.62 5.24 -6.14
N GLY A 25 -5.72 5.46 -7.44
CA GLY A 25 -5.93 6.78 -8.00
C GLY A 25 -4.72 7.70 -7.90
N VAL A 26 -3.53 7.16 -8.09
CA VAL A 26 -2.30 7.97 -8.05
C VAL A 26 -2.28 8.91 -9.24
N GLN A 27 -2.14 10.19 -8.96
CA GLN A 27 -2.08 11.23 -9.98
C GLN A 27 -0.64 11.69 -10.17
N LYS A 28 -0.39 12.37 -11.29
CA LYS A 28 0.94 12.93 -11.55
C LYS A 28 1.26 14.03 -10.55
N TYR A 29 2.45 13.96 -9.97
CA TYR A 29 2.91 14.99 -9.06
C TYR A 29 3.62 16.09 -9.85
N GLU A 30 2.93 17.21 -10.05
CA GLU A 30 3.44 18.36 -10.78
C GLU A 30 4.02 17.93 -12.14
N GLN A 31 5.20 18.44 -12.49
CA GLN A 31 5.86 18.09 -13.75
C GLN A 31 7.00 17.10 -13.53
N THR A 32 6.78 16.13 -12.66
CA THR A 32 7.77 15.12 -12.35
C THR A 32 7.30 13.76 -12.83
N LYS A 33 8.17 12.77 -12.71
CA LYS A 33 7.82 11.37 -12.96
C LYS A 33 7.15 10.72 -11.77
N ASP A 34 7.03 11.43 -10.66
CA ASP A 34 6.45 10.90 -9.44
C ASP A 34 4.93 11.01 -9.45
N GLY A 35 4.30 10.30 -8.53
CA GLY A 35 2.87 10.34 -8.35
C GLY A 35 2.47 11.08 -7.09
N TRP A 36 1.19 11.32 -6.97
CA TRP A 36 0.59 11.90 -5.77
C TRP A 36 -0.58 11.04 -5.35
N LEU A 37 -0.47 10.46 -4.16
CA LEU A 37 -1.52 9.66 -3.58
C LEU A 37 -2.28 10.48 -2.55
N ARG A 38 -3.56 10.71 -2.82
CA ARG A 38 -4.43 11.41 -1.90
C ARG A 38 -5.01 10.42 -0.92
N ASN A 39 -4.58 10.54 0.33
CA ASN A 39 -5.09 9.70 1.39
C ASN A 39 -6.08 10.51 2.23
N SER A 40 -7.35 10.19 2.11
CA SER A 40 -8.42 10.96 2.74
C SER A 40 -8.47 10.81 4.25
N ASN A 41 -7.93 9.73 4.81
CA ASN A 41 -8.14 9.41 6.21
C ASN A 41 -6.97 9.69 7.13
N ARG A 42 -5.75 9.66 6.61
CA ARG A 42 -4.57 9.76 7.46
C ARG A 42 -3.69 10.96 7.16
N ASN A 43 -3.77 11.46 5.96
CA ASN A 43 -2.97 12.59 5.54
C ASN A 43 -3.78 13.45 4.57
N ARG A 44 -4.21 14.59 5.04
CA ARG A 44 -5.08 15.49 4.29
C ARG A 44 -4.43 16.01 3.02
N SER A 45 -3.13 16.18 3.03
CA SER A 45 -2.41 16.74 1.89
C SER A 45 -2.01 15.68 0.87
N GLY A 46 -2.03 14.41 1.25
CA GLY A 46 -1.56 13.35 0.39
C GLY A 46 -0.06 13.14 0.49
N ASN A 47 0.46 12.25 -0.32
CA ASN A 47 1.86 11.86 -0.27
C ASN A 47 2.45 11.75 -1.66
N ARG A 48 3.69 12.19 -1.82
CA ARG A 48 4.44 12.02 -3.06
C ARG A 48 4.88 10.56 -3.17
N VAL A 49 4.45 9.91 -4.25
CA VAL A 49 4.80 8.52 -4.54
C VAL A 49 6.00 8.50 -5.47
N ARG A 50 7.06 7.86 -5.06
CA ARG A 50 8.28 7.73 -5.86
C ARG A 50 8.39 6.33 -6.44
N GLN A 51 9.20 6.19 -7.47
CA GLN A 51 9.44 4.90 -8.08
C GLN A 51 9.96 3.91 -7.03
N GLY A 52 9.30 2.76 -6.94
CA GLY A 52 9.65 1.71 -6.01
C GLY A 52 8.88 1.72 -4.70
N ASP A 53 8.19 2.81 -4.38
CA ASP A 53 7.36 2.86 -3.17
C ASP A 53 6.18 1.89 -3.28
N TYR A 54 5.66 1.50 -2.13
CA TYR A 54 4.55 0.56 -2.06
C TYR A 54 3.26 1.27 -1.67
N ILE A 55 2.18 0.85 -2.30
CA ILE A 55 0.84 1.32 -1.96
C ILE A 55 0.11 0.16 -1.30
N VAL A 56 -0.25 0.34 -0.04
CA VAL A 56 -0.89 -0.69 0.77
C VAL A 56 -2.40 -0.47 0.76
N LYS A 57 -3.11 -1.54 0.50
CA LYS A 57 -4.57 -1.55 0.50
C LYS A 57 -5.07 -2.03 1.84
N ALA A 58 -5.92 -1.26 2.47
CA ALA A 58 -6.50 -1.61 3.76
C ALA A 58 -8.01 -1.37 3.73
N TYR A 59 -8.70 -2.09 4.60
CA TYR A 59 -10.13 -1.91 4.77
C TYR A 59 -10.40 -1.13 6.06
N ASP A 60 -11.14 -0.06 5.93
CA ASP A 60 -11.54 0.75 7.08
C ASP A 60 -12.93 0.33 7.53
N ILE A 61 -13.00 -0.28 8.69
CA ILE A 61 -14.25 -0.78 9.24
C ILE A 61 -15.22 0.37 9.57
N GLN A 62 -14.68 1.49 10.01
CA GLN A 62 -15.52 2.62 10.42
C GLN A 62 -16.27 3.25 9.25
N THR A 63 -15.62 3.36 8.12
CA THR A 63 -16.25 3.95 6.93
C THR A 63 -16.75 2.92 5.95
N ASP A 64 -16.50 1.64 6.21
CA ASP A 64 -16.87 0.53 5.34
C ASP A 64 -16.32 0.75 3.92
N SER A 65 -15.07 1.13 3.84
CA SER A 65 -14.44 1.42 2.57
C SER A 65 -13.01 0.95 2.51
N THR A 66 -12.52 0.77 1.29
CA THR A 66 -11.12 0.45 1.05
C THR A 66 -10.33 1.75 1.01
N VAL A 67 -9.21 1.76 1.72
CA VAL A 67 -8.29 2.89 1.72
C VAL A 67 -6.92 2.46 1.25
N TYR A 68 -6.18 3.40 0.72
CA TYR A 68 -4.82 3.17 0.23
C TYR A 68 -3.88 4.11 0.94
N TYR A 69 -2.71 3.61 1.32
CA TYR A 69 -1.71 4.46 1.92
C TYR A 69 -0.31 4.10 1.42
N LEU A 70 0.57 5.07 1.48
CA LEU A 70 1.91 4.97 0.96
C LEU A 70 2.87 4.51 2.05
N VAL A 71 3.71 3.54 1.70
CA VAL A 71 4.84 3.13 2.53
C VAL A 71 6.09 3.23 1.67
N PRO A 72 7.10 3.99 2.11
CA PRO A 72 8.35 4.08 1.37
C PRO A 72 8.99 2.72 1.15
N LYS A 73 9.67 2.58 0.03
CA LYS A 73 10.26 1.32 -0.39
C LYS A 73 11.10 0.67 0.72
N GLU A 74 12.02 1.43 1.30
CA GLU A 74 12.94 0.90 2.30
C GLU A 74 12.19 0.43 3.55
N ASP A 75 11.23 1.21 4.00
CA ASP A 75 10.43 0.87 5.17
C ASP A 75 9.60 -0.37 4.94
N PHE A 76 9.01 -0.49 3.76
CA PHE A 76 8.19 -1.65 3.45
C PHE A 76 9.03 -2.92 3.34
N GLU A 77 10.12 -2.86 2.60
CA GLU A 77 10.95 -4.04 2.36
C GLU A 77 11.69 -4.50 3.63
N SER A 78 11.91 -3.61 4.58
CA SER A 78 12.52 -3.95 5.86
C SER A 78 11.55 -4.63 6.82
N ASN A 79 10.27 -4.36 6.71
CA ASN A 79 9.27 -4.79 7.69
C ASN A 79 8.31 -5.84 7.16
N TRP A 80 8.28 -6.07 5.87
CA TRP A 80 7.32 -6.97 5.24
C TRP A 80 8.00 -7.94 4.28
N SER A 81 7.48 -9.15 4.21
CA SER A 81 7.95 -10.17 3.29
C SER A 81 6.82 -10.64 2.40
N LYS A 82 7.12 -10.82 1.12
CA LYS A 82 6.14 -11.26 0.16
C LYS A 82 5.75 -12.70 0.40
N VAL A 83 4.46 -12.98 0.42
CA VAL A 83 3.92 -14.32 0.56
C VAL A 83 3.83 -14.96 -0.83
N LYS A 84 4.35 -16.15 -0.95
CA LYS A 84 4.17 -16.95 -2.17
C LYS A 84 2.82 -17.66 -2.07
N ASN A 85 2.06 -17.64 -3.15
CA ASN A 85 0.76 -18.31 -3.23
C ASN A 85 -0.25 -17.79 -2.21
N PRO A 86 -0.62 -16.50 -2.27
CA PRO A 86 -1.63 -15.97 -1.37
C PRO A 86 -2.97 -16.65 -1.58
N GLU A 87 -3.70 -16.84 -0.49
CA GLU A 87 -4.99 -17.51 -0.53
C GLU A 87 -6.13 -16.64 -1.02
N TRP A 88 -5.88 -15.37 -1.25
CA TRP A 88 -6.93 -14.48 -1.73
C TRP A 88 -6.88 -14.27 -3.23
N GLU A 89 -8.02 -13.97 -3.78
CA GLU A 89 -8.13 -13.49 -5.15
C GLU A 89 -8.20 -11.97 -5.10
N GLY A 90 -7.47 -11.32 -5.99
CA GLY A 90 -7.48 -9.88 -6.06
C GLY A 90 -6.18 -9.35 -6.64
N ASP A 91 -6.19 -8.06 -6.93
CA ASP A 91 -5.01 -7.36 -7.44
C ASP A 91 -4.02 -7.11 -6.32
N GLY A 92 -2.75 -7.17 -6.65
CA GLY A 92 -1.69 -6.92 -5.70
C GLY A 92 -1.16 -8.19 -5.06
N ASP A 93 -0.03 -8.04 -4.40
CA ASP A 93 0.64 -9.14 -3.73
C ASP A 93 0.33 -9.12 -2.23
N ALA A 94 0.43 -10.29 -1.62
CA ALA A 94 0.25 -10.44 -0.19
C ALA A 94 1.61 -10.33 0.52
N TYR A 95 1.62 -9.64 1.65
CA TYR A 95 2.82 -9.49 2.46
C TYR A 95 2.50 -9.77 3.93
N VAL A 96 3.47 -10.33 4.62
CA VAL A 96 3.39 -10.58 6.07
C VAL A 96 4.56 -9.90 6.75
N PRO A 97 4.46 -9.63 8.06
CA PRO A 97 5.60 -9.07 8.80
C PRO A 97 6.84 -9.92 8.64
N ALA A 98 7.93 -9.24 8.37
CA ALA A 98 9.21 -9.91 8.17
C ALA A 98 9.77 -10.48 9.47
#